data_b3dfd140ec7d5aed42743d5ef0cd595a
#
_entry.id   b3dfd140ec7d5aed42743d5ef0cd595a
#
_cell.length_a   1.000
_cell.length_b   1.000
_cell.length_c   1.000
_cell.angle_alpha   90.00
_cell.angle_beta   90.00
_cell.angle_gamma   90.00
#
_symmetry.space_group_name_H-M   'P 1'
#
loop_
_entity.id
_entity.type
_entity.pdbx_description
1 polymer ?
#
loop_
_entity_poly.entity_id
_entity_poly.type
_entity_poly.pdbx_seq_one_letter_code
_entity_poly.pdbx_strand_id
1 'polypeptide(L)'
;MLNQFRILDLSDHRGAMAANILATLGAEIVLVEGPDGRGRNSFPQGPDGVSLDWWSMRRGAKSVVIENRAELMKLVAGADVLIESPDVGTGLNVKELRAVNPSLVHATITGYGSTGPKKNWVATDLTIAASACAAAVTGDADRAPLRISTPQSYLHAGQQAAAGIAVALYERSKSGLGQHVDVSAQQSLMQAAFPANMTGPHGQEDAGRTSGGILVMNYHLQFVYPASDGHVSITLLFGDTIGIFTSRLMTWVYEEGFCSQELRDLDWVNFGLRLFTEPDTAPAQMEEAKLAIASFTATRTKASLFEESQEREVLLAPVSTPGSLVELNHFKQRKFWDVLDDPSWGTVVAPGNWVQPSSGRLPMRGLPPELGADTKQLMSENRMPFAPEASAKERRLPFEGLKVLDTTWVYAGPFTTRLLADFGATVIKVEGPNRFDLTRGGTRGLNDDPGIDASIAYGTLNAGKKSLTLDLNTEEGQRVFRDLANWADILVESYTPGTLDNWGLGYDSLCETNPLLIMLSTSLMGQTGPLSTFAGFGNLAGAITGFYEMTGWTDRGPAGPFLAYTDYVVPGFKVALLVAALEKRKIDGKGQYLDFSQAEAAVHFLTSAVLESTVNGTHVSRLGNSDRFISPHGM
;
A
#
# COMPACT_ATOMS: atom_id res chain seq x y z
N MET A 1 5.74 -16.14 10.95
CA MET A 1 4.27 -16.34 10.97
C MET A 1 3.85 -17.46 10.00
N LEU A 2 4.47 -17.53 8.80
CA LEU A 2 4.14 -18.50 7.74
C LEU A 2 5.24 -19.55 7.52
N ASN A 3 6.07 -19.82 8.51
CA ASN A 3 7.25 -20.69 8.41
C ASN A 3 6.94 -22.16 8.09
N GLN A 4 5.68 -22.58 8.24
CA GLN A 4 5.23 -23.90 7.84
C GLN A 4 5.04 -24.07 6.33
N PHE A 5 4.93 -22.98 5.57
CA PHE A 5 4.61 -22.99 4.14
C PHE A 5 5.85 -22.86 3.26
N ARG A 6 5.93 -23.72 2.22
CA ARG A 6 6.92 -23.64 1.13
C ARG A 6 6.25 -23.12 -0.14
N ILE A 7 6.84 -22.08 -0.72
CA ILE A 7 6.37 -21.41 -1.93
C ILE A 7 7.40 -21.62 -3.04
N LEU A 8 6.99 -22.25 -4.11
CA LEU A 8 7.76 -22.31 -5.35
C LEU A 8 7.51 -21.04 -6.15
N ASP A 9 8.55 -20.32 -6.48
CA ASP A 9 8.48 -19.09 -7.25
C ASP A 9 9.14 -19.29 -8.63
N LEU A 10 8.29 -19.40 -9.64
CA LEU A 10 8.66 -19.47 -11.06
C LEU A 10 8.55 -18.12 -11.75
N SER A 11 8.21 -17.07 -10.98
CA SER A 11 7.96 -15.75 -11.55
C SER A 11 9.27 -14.96 -11.78
N ASP A 12 9.20 -14.01 -12.70
CA ASP A 12 10.20 -12.95 -12.85
C ASP A 12 9.84 -11.72 -11.98
N HIS A 13 10.20 -10.50 -12.42
CA HIS A 13 9.88 -9.25 -11.72
C HIS A 13 8.37 -9.08 -11.47
N ARG A 14 7.50 -9.71 -12.29
CA ARG A 14 6.03 -9.58 -12.21
C ARG A 14 5.44 -10.20 -10.93
N GLY A 15 6.04 -11.28 -10.42
CA GLY A 15 5.59 -11.93 -9.18
C GLY A 15 6.47 -11.64 -7.96
N ALA A 16 7.58 -10.92 -8.15
CA ALA A 16 8.59 -10.73 -7.12
C ALA A 16 8.06 -10.14 -5.81
N MET A 17 7.18 -9.15 -5.88
CA MET A 17 6.57 -8.52 -4.70
C MET A 17 5.71 -9.51 -3.89
N ALA A 18 5.00 -10.43 -4.55
CA ALA A 18 4.21 -11.45 -3.85
C ALA A 18 5.10 -12.35 -3.00
N ALA A 19 6.18 -12.88 -3.59
CA ALA A 19 7.16 -13.69 -2.89
C ALA A 19 7.84 -12.90 -1.76
N ASN A 20 8.19 -11.63 -2.00
CA ASN A 20 8.82 -10.75 -1.02
C ASN A 20 7.95 -10.53 0.23
N ILE A 21 6.65 -10.24 0.06
CA ILE A 21 5.71 -10.07 1.18
C ILE A 21 5.59 -11.37 1.99
N LEU A 22 5.40 -12.50 1.32
CA LEU A 22 5.23 -13.79 1.97
C LEU A 22 6.51 -14.25 2.67
N ALA A 23 7.70 -13.99 2.09
CA ALA A 23 9.00 -14.21 2.72
C ALA A 23 9.17 -13.37 3.99
N THR A 24 8.80 -12.09 3.94
CA THR A 24 8.85 -11.19 5.11
C THR A 24 7.97 -11.72 6.25
N LEU A 25 6.84 -12.33 5.92
CA LEU A 25 5.95 -12.98 6.90
C LEU A 25 6.42 -14.38 7.33
N GLY A 26 7.55 -14.86 6.80
CA GLY A 26 8.25 -16.06 7.24
C GLY A 26 8.09 -17.30 6.36
N ALA A 27 7.41 -17.22 5.20
CA ALA A 27 7.31 -18.35 4.30
C ALA A 27 8.67 -18.70 3.66
N GLU A 28 8.95 -19.99 3.46
CA GLU A 28 10.11 -20.47 2.72
C GLU A 28 9.89 -20.27 1.23
N ILE A 29 10.68 -19.41 0.61
CA ILE A 29 10.64 -19.17 -0.84
C ILE A 29 11.73 -20.00 -1.52
N VAL A 30 11.32 -20.75 -2.53
CA VAL A 30 12.21 -21.53 -3.42
C VAL A 30 12.07 -20.98 -4.82
N LEU A 31 13.10 -20.29 -5.31
CA LEU A 31 13.19 -19.84 -6.69
C LEU A 31 13.44 -21.06 -7.58
N VAL A 32 12.55 -21.29 -8.52
CA VAL A 32 12.69 -22.36 -9.53
C VAL A 32 13.15 -21.73 -10.81
N GLU A 33 14.41 -21.98 -11.16
CA GLU A 33 15.12 -21.28 -12.24
C GLU A 33 15.58 -22.26 -13.32
N GLY A 34 15.75 -21.75 -14.53
CA GLY A 34 16.52 -22.43 -15.57
C GLY A 34 18.01 -22.17 -15.40
N PRO A 35 18.85 -22.83 -16.22
CA PRO A 35 20.32 -22.66 -16.17
C PRO A 35 20.80 -21.24 -16.43
N ASP A 36 20.00 -20.41 -17.07
CA ASP A 36 20.27 -19.00 -17.40
C ASP A 36 19.95 -18.02 -16.27
N GLY A 37 19.32 -18.47 -15.19
CA GLY A 37 18.97 -17.63 -14.05
C GLY A 37 18.03 -16.48 -14.41
N ARG A 38 16.82 -16.79 -14.86
CA ARG A 38 15.83 -15.82 -15.34
C ARG A 38 15.63 -14.63 -14.39
N GLY A 39 15.74 -13.41 -14.93
CA GLY A 39 15.48 -12.15 -14.23
C GLY A 39 16.65 -11.62 -13.39
N ARG A 40 17.72 -12.39 -13.19
CA ARG A 40 18.90 -11.97 -12.41
C ARG A 40 19.60 -10.75 -12.98
N ASN A 41 19.57 -10.57 -14.31
CA ASN A 41 20.27 -9.51 -15.04
C ASN A 41 19.32 -8.46 -15.64
N SER A 42 18.09 -8.32 -15.11
CA SER A 42 17.17 -7.28 -15.56
C SER A 42 17.61 -5.89 -15.06
N PHE A 43 17.25 -4.84 -15.79
CA PHE A 43 17.54 -3.46 -15.39
C PHE A 43 16.53 -2.94 -14.36
N PRO A 44 16.95 -1.99 -13.47
CA PRO A 44 18.32 -1.47 -13.29
C PRO A 44 19.27 -2.48 -12.66
N GLN A 45 20.56 -2.40 -12.99
CA GLN A 45 21.60 -3.32 -12.52
C GLN A 45 22.54 -2.63 -11.53
N GLY A 46 23.08 -3.41 -10.61
CA GLY A 46 24.22 -3.05 -9.76
C GLY A 46 25.55 -3.13 -10.49
N PRO A 47 26.67 -2.86 -9.79
CA PRO A 47 28.01 -2.81 -10.40
C PRO A 47 28.48 -4.12 -11.06
N ASP A 48 27.97 -5.25 -10.61
CA ASP A 48 28.31 -6.60 -11.12
C ASP A 48 27.34 -7.11 -12.20
N GLY A 49 26.37 -6.28 -12.62
CA GLY A 49 25.35 -6.64 -13.61
C GLY A 49 24.14 -7.40 -13.05
N VAL A 50 24.09 -7.63 -11.75
CA VAL A 50 22.90 -8.20 -11.09
C VAL A 50 21.82 -7.15 -10.94
N SER A 51 20.57 -7.53 -11.21
CA SER A 51 19.40 -6.67 -11.07
C SER A 51 19.19 -6.21 -9.63
N LEU A 52 19.04 -4.90 -9.42
CA LEU A 52 18.73 -4.31 -8.11
C LEU A 52 17.38 -4.80 -7.57
N ASP A 53 16.36 -4.90 -8.43
CA ASP A 53 15.05 -5.44 -8.06
C ASP A 53 15.11 -6.91 -7.68
N TRP A 54 15.78 -7.71 -8.50
CA TRP A 54 15.95 -9.13 -8.22
C TRP A 54 16.69 -9.34 -6.91
N TRP A 55 17.82 -8.66 -6.72
CA TRP A 55 18.62 -8.73 -5.49
C TRP A 55 17.77 -8.44 -4.25
N SER A 56 17.01 -7.34 -4.26
CA SER A 56 16.21 -6.95 -3.09
C SER A 56 15.02 -7.85 -2.83
N MET A 57 14.27 -8.20 -3.87
CA MET A 57 13.02 -8.95 -3.72
C MET A 57 13.25 -10.44 -3.43
N ARG A 58 14.43 -10.99 -3.80
CA ARG A 58 14.77 -12.41 -3.63
C ARG A 58 15.66 -12.71 -2.42
N ARG A 59 15.90 -11.72 -1.57
CA ARG A 59 16.68 -11.90 -0.34
C ARG A 59 16.14 -13.03 0.52
N GLY A 60 17.05 -13.88 1.03
CA GLY A 60 16.74 -15.00 1.92
C GLY A 60 15.95 -16.15 1.28
N ALA A 61 15.76 -16.13 -0.02
CA ALA A 61 15.19 -17.27 -0.76
C ALA A 61 16.22 -18.38 -0.93
N LYS A 62 15.76 -19.57 -1.30
CA LYS A 62 16.56 -20.68 -1.82
C LYS A 62 16.50 -20.71 -3.34
N SER A 63 17.50 -21.26 -4.02
CA SER A 63 17.53 -21.40 -5.48
C SER A 63 17.68 -22.86 -5.90
N VAL A 64 16.81 -23.31 -6.80
CA VAL A 64 16.89 -24.61 -7.44
C VAL A 64 16.87 -24.45 -8.96
N VAL A 65 17.86 -25.04 -9.62
CA VAL A 65 17.89 -25.15 -11.09
C VAL A 65 17.24 -26.47 -11.49
N ILE A 66 16.29 -26.39 -12.41
CA ILE A 66 15.62 -27.56 -13.00
C ILE A 66 15.95 -27.65 -14.49
N GLU A 67 16.10 -28.89 -14.97
CA GLU A 67 16.41 -29.18 -16.39
C GLU A 67 15.17 -29.63 -17.17
N ASN A 68 14.15 -30.13 -16.46
CA ASN A 68 13.01 -30.73 -17.10
C ASN A 68 11.72 -30.63 -16.24
N ARG A 69 10.59 -30.96 -16.91
CA ARG A 69 9.27 -30.90 -16.28
C ARG A 69 9.07 -31.92 -15.14
N ALA A 70 9.73 -33.08 -15.18
CA ALA A 70 9.58 -34.09 -14.13
C ALA A 70 10.17 -33.59 -12.79
N GLU A 71 11.26 -32.86 -12.86
CA GLU A 71 11.86 -32.21 -11.70
C GLU A 71 10.95 -31.13 -11.10
N LEU A 72 10.31 -30.31 -11.95
CA LEU A 72 9.30 -29.36 -11.51
C LEU A 72 8.15 -30.07 -10.78
N MET A 73 7.61 -31.14 -11.36
CA MET A 73 6.49 -31.88 -10.74
C MET A 73 6.89 -32.52 -9.42
N LYS A 74 8.14 -32.94 -9.25
CA LYS A 74 8.65 -33.41 -7.97
C LYS A 74 8.63 -32.33 -6.89
N LEU A 75 9.06 -31.12 -7.21
CA LEU A 75 8.99 -29.98 -6.28
C LEU A 75 7.55 -29.61 -5.97
N VAL A 76 6.66 -29.57 -6.99
CA VAL A 76 5.23 -29.28 -6.86
C VAL A 76 4.55 -30.26 -5.89
N ALA A 77 4.90 -31.52 -5.90
CA ALA A 77 4.32 -32.53 -5.01
C ALA A 77 4.51 -32.16 -3.52
N GLY A 78 5.60 -31.48 -3.17
CA GLY A 78 5.90 -31.06 -1.81
C GLY A 78 5.63 -29.59 -1.50
N ALA A 79 5.07 -28.81 -2.42
CA ALA A 79 4.86 -27.39 -2.26
C ALA A 79 3.49 -27.06 -1.66
N ASP A 80 3.40 -25.93 -0.98
CA ASP A 80 2.12 -25.37 -0.51
C ASP A 80 1.56 -24.37 -1.51
N VAL A 81 2.44 -23.60 -2.15
CA VAL A 81 2.10 -22.56 -3.12
C VAL A 81 3.02 -22.68 -4.32
N LEU A 82 2.50 -22.35 -5.49
CA LEU A 82 3.26 -22.10 -6.70
C LEU A 82 2.88 -20.73 -7.24
N ILE A 83 3.84 -19.86 -7.47
CA ILE A 83 3.67 -18.55 -8.10
C ILE A 83 4.29 -18.60 -9.50
N GLU A 84 3.54 -18.20 -10.51
CA GLU A 84 4.06 -18.02 -11.86
C GLU A 84 3.61 -16.68 -12.47
N SER A 85 4.42 -16.17 -13.38
CA SER A 85 4.11 -15.02 -14.22
C SER A 85 4.37 -15.37 -15.68
N PRO A 86 3.49 -16.19 -16.28
CA PRO A 86 3.74 -16.72 -17.60
C PRO A 86 3.65 -15.63 -18.68
N ASP A 87 4.41 -15.82 -19.75
CA ASP A 87 4.14 -15.11 -20.99
C ASP A 87 2.85 -15.62 -21.61
N VAL A 88 2.28 -14.86 -22.53
CA VAL A 88 1.00 -15.21 -23.17
C VAL A 88 1.04 -16.64 -23.73
N GLY A 89 0.13 -17.46 -23.27
CA GLY A 89 -0.04 -18.85 -23.73
C GLY A 89 0.97 -19.86 -23.17
N THR A 90 1.83 -19.49 -22.21
CA THR A 90 2.87 -20.39 -21.66
C THR A 90 2.59 -20.87 -20.23
N GLY A 91 1.49 -20.48 -19.62
CA GLY A 91 1.13 -20.86 -18.24
C GLY A 91 0.99 -22.36 -18.02
N LEU A 92 1.25 -22.79 -16.79
CA LEU A 92 1.14 -24.18 -16.40
C LEU A 92 -0.30 -24.68 -16.37
N ASN A 93 -0.48 -25.96 -16.68
CA ASN A 93 -1.82 -26.56 -16.69
C ASN A 93 -2.31 -26.85 -15.26
N VAL A 94 -3.31 -26.10 -14.81
CA VAL A 94 -3.92 -26.21 -13.47
C VAL A 94 -4.38 -27.64 -13.16
N LYS A 95 -4.94 -28.37 -14.15
CA LYS A 95 -5.42 -29.75 -13.95
C LYS A 95 -4.27 -30.71 -13.67
N GLU A 96 -3.17 -30.54 -14.38
CA GLU A 96 -1.96 -31.35 -14.17
C GLU A 96 -1.31 -31.08 -12.81
N LEU A 97 -1.20 -29.81 -12.44
CA LEU A 97 -0.69 -29.44 -11.11
C LEU A 97 -1.54 -30.04 -9.99
N ARG A 98 -2.87 -29.98 -10.12
CA ARG A 98 -3.80 -30.56 -9.14
C ARG A 98 -3.78 -32.09 -9.11
N ALA A 99 -3.46 -32.73 -10.22
CA ALA A 99 -3.30 -34.20 -10.26
C ALA A 99 -2.08 -34.63 -9.43
N VAL A 100 -1.03 -33.83 -9.40
CA VAL A 100 0.18 -34.07 -8.61
C VAL A 100 -0.02 -33.66 -7.14
N ASN A 101 -0.64 -32.48 -6.91
CA ASN A 101 -0.86 -31.94 -5.57
C ASN A 101 -2.25 -31.27 -5.48
N PRO A 102 -3.28 -32.02 -4.99
CA PRO A 102 -4.64 -31.48 -4.88
C PRO A 102 -4.78 -30.31 -3.90
N SER A 103 -3.83 -30.14 -2.99
CA SER A 103 -3.81 -29.06 -1.98
C SER A 103 -3.01 -27.83 -2.41
N LEU A 104 -2.44 -27.84 -3.61
CA LEU A 104 -1.62 -26.72 -4.11
C LEU A 104 -2.44 -25.45 -4.30
N VAL A 105 -1.99 -24.34 -3.72
CA VAL A 105 -2.43 -23.00 -4.09
C VAL A 105 -1.58 -22.53 -5.27
N HIS A 106 -2.18 -22.35 -6.44
CA HIS A 106 -1.50 -21.93 -7.65
C HIS A 106 -1.86 -20.48 -7.99
N ALA A 107 -0.91 -19.57 -7.93
CA ALA A 107 -1.09 -18.16 -8.24
C ALA A 107 -0.49 -17.82 -9.60
N THR A 108 -1.29 -17.25 -10.49
CA THR A 108 -0.87 -16.77 -11.82
C THR A 108 -0.99 -15.26 -11.87
N ILE A 109 0.10 -14.56 -12.19
CA ILE A 109 0.16 -13.09 -12.27
C ILE A 109 0.42 -12.70 -13.73
N THR A 110 -0.56 -12.03 -14.33
CA THR A 110 -0.48 -11.59 -15.74
C THR A 110 -0.91 -10.13 -15.88
N GLY A 111 -0.67 -9.54 -17.05
CA GLY A 111 -1.07 -8.15 -17.31
C GLY A 111 -2.57 -7.92 -17.22
N TYR A 112 -3.35 -8.85 -17.81
CA TYR A 112 -4.80 -8.66 -18.00
C TYR A 112 -5.66 -9.83 -17.49
N GLY A 113 -5.09 -10.76 -16.72
CA GLY A 113 -5.77 -11.97 -16.26
C GLY A 113 -5.63 -13.14 -17.23
N SER A 114 -5.85 -14.36 -16.73
CA SER A 114 -5.79 -15.61 -17.52
C SER A 114 -7.08 -15.86 -18.31
N THR A 115 -8.12 -15.08 -18.11
CA THR A 115 -9.44 -15.16 -18.77
C THR A 115 -9.84 -13.80 -19.37
N GLY A 116 -10.94 -13.78 -20.11
CA GLY A 116 -11.46 -12.54 -20.69
C GLY A 116 -10.83 -12.15 -22.04
N PRO A 117 -11.31 -11.04 -22.64
CA PRO A 117 -10.95 -10.67 -24.02
C PRO A 117 -9.49 -10.22 -24.18
N LYS A 118 -8.86 -9.72 -23.12
CA LYS A 118 -7.48 -9.21 -23.13
C LYS A 118 -6.43 -10.22 -22.68
N LYS A 119 -6.80 -11.46 -22.35
CA LYS A 119 -5.88 -12.48 -21.81
C LYS A 119 -4.62 -12.73 -22.63
N ASN A 120 -4.71 -12.50 -23.95
CA ASN A 120 -3.61 -12.71 -24.90
C ASN A 120 -2.89 -11.39 -25.28
N TRP A 121 -3.17 -10.29 -24.62
CA TRP A 121 -2.49 -9.04 -24.89
C TRP A 121 -1.13 -8.99 -24.20
N VAL A 122 -0.15 -8.50 -24.92
CA VAL A 122 1.16 -8.17 -24.33
C VAL A 122 1.00 -6.94 -23.46
N ALA A 123 1.56 -6.99 -22.27
CA ALA A 123 1.45 -5.95 -21.27
C ALA A 123 2.82 -5.38 -20.91
N THR A 124 2.91 -4.05 -20.85
CA THR A 124 4.00 -3.30 -20.24
C THR A 124 3.46 -2.49 -19.07
N ASP A 125 4.31 -1.98 -18.19
CA ASP A 125 3.88 -1.10 -17.10
C ASP A 125 3.02 0.08 -17.62
N LEU A 126 3.47 0.73 -18.70
CA LEU A 126 2.77 1.87 -19.29
C LEU A 126 1.40 1.49 -19.86
N THR A 127 1.29 0.37 -20.59
CA THR A 127 -0.01 -0.06 -21.15
C THR A 127 -0.99 -0.51 -20.08
N ILE A 128 -0.50 -1.09 -18.98
CA ILE A 128 -1.32 -1.42 -17.81
C ILE A 128 -1.76 -0.14 -17.12
N ALA A 129 -0.86 0.82 -16.86
CA ALA A 129 -1.20 2.09 -16.22
C ALA A 129 -2.25 2.89 -17.02
N ALA A 130 -2.14 2.90 -18.35
CA ALA A 130 -3.12 3.50 -19.22
C ALA A 130 -4.49 2.79 -19.16
N SER A 131 -4.49 1.46 -19.27
CA SER A 131 -5.73 0.67 -19.28
C SER A 131 -6.41 0.53 -17.90
N ALA A 132 -5.69 0.84 -16.82
CA ALA A 132 -6.20 0.89 -15.44
C ALA A 132 -6.69 2.28 -15.02
N CYS A 133 -6.71 3.26 -15.91
CA CYS A 133 -6.97 4.68 -15.67
C CYS A 133 -5.94 5.41 -14.78
N ALA A 134 -4.96 4.74 -14.21
CA ALA A 134 -3.99 5.35 -13.31
C ALA A 134 -3.18 6.46 -14.01
N ALA A 135 -2.76 6.25 -15.26
CA ALA A 135 -2.10 7.28 -16.05
C ALA A 135 -3.05 8.42 -16.44
N ALA A 136 -4.31 8.10 -16.74
CA ALA A 136 -5.30 9.11 -17.19
C ALA A 136 -5.57 10.20 -16.15
N VAL A 137 -5.44 9.88 -14.86
CA VAL A 137 -5.69 10.79 -13.74
C VAL A 137 -4.42 11.37 -13.11
N THR A 138 -3.23 10.99 -13.61
CA THR A 138 -1.94 11.43 -13.09
C THR A 138 -1.28 12.45 -14.02
N GLY A 139 -0.67 13.48 -13.45
CA GLY A 139 0.09 14.52 -14.16
C GLY A 139 -0.67 15.81 -14.38
N ASP A 140 -0.11 16.66 -15.23
CA ASP A 140 -0.62 18.00 -15.54
C ASP A 140 -1.80 17.93 -16.52
N ALA A 141 -2.81 18.77 -16.31
CA ALA A 141 -4.03 18.80 -17.14
C ALA A 141 -3.75 19.18 -18.60
N ASP A 142 -2.74 20.02 -18.84
CA ASP A 142 -2.35 20.54 -20.16
C ASP A 142 -1.34 19.64 -20.90
N ARG A 143 -1.01 18.46 -20.35
CA ARG A 143 -0.07 17.50 -20.95
C ARG A 143 -0.68 16.11 -21.12
N ALA A 144 0.07 15.21 -21.74
CA ALA A 144 -0.32 13.81 -21.87
C ALA A 144 -0.49 13.13 -20.50
N PRO A 145 -1.31 12.07 -20.41
CA PRO A 145 -1.37 11.19 -19.23
C PRO A 145 0.01 10.70 -18.80
N LEU A 146 0.22 10.53 -17.51
CA LEU A 146 1.53 10.28 -16.92
C LEU A 146 1.54 9.04 -16.04
N ARG A 147 2.61 8.23 -16.10
CA ARG A 147 2.90 7.18 -15.13
C ARG A 147 3.89 7.66 -14.06
N ILE A 148 3.98 6.94 -12.95
CA ILE A 148 5.13 7.06 -12.05
C ILE A 148 6.37 6.54 -12.77
N SER A 149 7.51 7.23 -12.69
CA SER A 149 8.72 6.91 -13.47
C SER A 149 9.39 5.59 -13.07
N THR A 150 8.98 4.96 -11.98
CA THR A 150 9.34 3.59 -11.61
C THR A 150 8.15 2.67 -11.88
N PRO A 151 8.33 1.49 -12.52
CA PRO A 151 7.24 0.56 -12.79
C PRO A 151 6.44 0.18 -11.54
N GLN A 152 5.13 0.31 -11.58
CA GLN A 152 4.23 0.10 -10.44
C GLN A 152 3.25 -1.05 -10.65
N SER A 153 2.87 -1.33 -11.89
CA SER A 153 1.72 -2.18 -12.21
C SER A 153 1.83 -3.59 -11.61
N TYR A 154 3.01 -4.22 -11.75
CA TYR A 154 3.24 -5.56 -11.21
C TYR A 154 3.54 -5.56 -9.70
N LEU A 155 3.94 -4.43 -9.12
CA LEU A 155 4.03 -4.30 -7.66
C LEU A 155 2.64 -4.33 -7.03
N HIS A 156 1.67 -3.63 -7.64
CA HIS A 156 0.26 -3.74 -7.25
C HIS A 156 -0.29 -5.17 -7.43
N ALA A 157 0.02 -5.82 -8.55
CA ALA A 157 -0.37 -7.21 -8.76
C ALA A 157 0.24 -8.15 -7.70
N GLY A 158 1.51 -7.94 -7.36
CA GLY A 158 2.23 -8.74 -6.37
C GLY A 158 1.63 -8.63 -4.96
N GLN A 159 1.27 -7.42 -4.50
CA GLN A 159 0.63 -7.27 -3.20
C GLN A 159 -0.78 -7.90 -3.17
N GLN A 160 -1.53 -7.82 -4.26
CA GLN A 160 -2.82 -8.51 -4.37
C GLN A 160 -2.66 -10.03 -4.44
N ALA A 161 -1.63 -10.52 -5.12
CA ALA A 161 -1.31 -11.94 -5.16
C ALA A 161 -0.92 -12.47 -3.78
N ALA A 162 -0.12 -11.75 -3.00
CA ALA A 162 0.22 -12.12 -1.62
C ALA A 162 -1.05 -12.25 -0.75
N ALA A 163 -1.97 -11.28 -0.85
CA ALA A 163 -3.26 -11.34 -0.17
C ALA A 163 -4.09 -12.54 -0.62
N GLY A 164 -4.24 -12.74 -1.94
CA GLY A 164 -5.01 -13.85 -2.51
C GLY A 164 -4.44 -15.22 -2.14
N ILE A 165 -3.11 -15.37 -2.16
CA ILE A 165 -2.42 -16.59 -1.72
C ILE A 165 -2.68 -16.84 -0.23
N ALA A 166 -2.54 -15.83 0.62
CA ALA A 166 -2.78 -15.96 2.05
C ALA A 166 -4.23 -16.38 2.34
N VAL A 167 -5.22 -15.73 1.69
CA VAL A 167 -6.64 -16.09 1.80
C VAL A 167 -6.89 -17.53 1.34
N ALA A 168 -6.26 -17.95 0.24
CA ALA A 168 -6.39 -19.31 -0.29
C ALA A 168 -5.77 -20.35 0.66
N LEU A 169 -4.64 -20.05 1.30
CA LEU A 169 -4.03 -20.90 2.32
C LEU A 169 -4.92 -21.03 3.56
N TYR A 170 -5.55 -19.92 3.98
CA TYR A 170 -6.48 -19.93 5.10
C TYR A 170 -7.74 -20.76 4.81
N GLU A 171 -8.30 -20.63 3.60
CA GLU A 171 -9.43 -21.48 3.16
C GLU A 171 -9.00 -22.96 3.09
N ARG A 172 -7.83 -23.24 2.52
CA ARG A 172 -7.26 -24.58 2.46
C ARG A 172 -7.15 -25.23 3.85
N SER A 173 -6.84 -24.45 4.87
CA SER A 173 -6.76 -24.98 6.25
C SER A 173 -8.10 -25.53 6.76
N LYS A 174 -9.22 -25.16 6.13
CA LYS A 174 -10.58 -25.63 6.44
C LYS A 174 -11.05 -26.73 5.50
N SER A 175 -10.81 -26.55 4.17
CA SER A 175 -11.29 -27.48 3.13
C SER A 175 -10.31 -28.61 2.80
N GLY A 176 -9.03 -28.43 3.04
CA GLY A 176 -7.97 -29.34 2.58
C GLY A 176 -7.63 -29.21 1.09
N LEU A 177 -8.32 -28.32 0.34
CA LEU A 177 -8.22 -28.22 -1.11
C LEU A 177 -7.43 -26.99 -1.53
N GLY A 178 -6.50 -27.16 -2.48
CA GLY A 178 -5.84 -26.06 -3.16
C GLY A 178 -6.76 -25.33 -4.13
N GLN A 179 -6.37 -24.13 -4.57
CA GLN A 179 -7.14 -23.35 -5.55
C GLN A 179 -6.23 -22.54 -6.47
N HIS A 180 -6.78 -22.09 -7.59
CA HIS A 180 -6.12 -21.19 -8.51
C HIS A 180 -6.47 -19.75 -8.15
N VAL A 181 -5.45 -18.92 -8.00
CA VAL A 181 -5.53 -17.48 -7.75
C VAL A 181 -5.06 -16.76 -9.01
N ASP A 182 -5.99 -16.23 -9.78
CA ASP A 182 -5.71 -15.48 -11.02
C ASP A 182 -5.65 -13.99 -10.72
N VAL A 183 -4.48 -13.36 -10.95
CA VAL A 183 -4.23 -11.95 -10.63
C VAL A 183 -3.92 -11.17 -11.90
N SER A 184 -4.75 -10.17 -12.18
CA SER A 184 -4.58 -9.21 -13.26
C SER A 184 -3.90 -7.95 -12.75
N ALA A 185 -2.75 -7.57 -13.35
CA ALA A 185 -2.08 -6.32 -13.00
C ALA A 185 -2.94 -5.08 -13.32
N GLN A 186 -3.72 -5.12 -14.40
CA GLN A 186 -4.69 -4.06 -14.72
C GLN A 186 -5.69 -3.89 -13.57
N GLN A 187 -6.35 -4.96 -13.14
CA GLN A 187 -7.34 -4.91 -12.07
C GLN A 187 -6.72 -4.46 -10.74
N SER A 188 -5.51 -4.93 -10.45
CA SER A 188 -4.80 -4.55 -9.23
C SER A 188 -4.44 -3.06 -9.20
N LEU A 189 -3.97 -2.51 -10.33
CA LEU A 189 -3.61 -1.10 -10.43
C LEU A 189 -4.85 -0.17 -10.50
N MET A 190 -6.01 -0.65 -10.97
CA MET A 190 -7.26 0.12 -10.93
C MET A 190 -7.60 0.60 -9.52
N GLN A 191 -7.13 -0.08 -8.48
CA GLN A 191 -7.32 0.35 -7.10
C GLN A 191 -6.63 1.69 -6.80
N ALA A 192 -5.49 1.98 -7.43
CA ALA A 192 -4.78 3.25 -7.28
C ALA A 192 -5.51 4.45 -7.92
N ALA A 193 -6.47 4.20 -8.81
CA ALA A 193 -7.33 5.21 -9.42
C ALA A 193 -8.80 5.03 -8.99
N PHE A 194 -9.03 4.38 -7.87
CA PHE A 194 -10.34 3.92 -7.41
C PHE A 194 -11.43 4.99 -7.43
N PRO A 195 -11.27 6.20 -6.86
CA PRO A 195 -12.35 7.20 -6.91
C PRO A 195 -12.69 7.62 -8.35
N ALA A 196 -11.68 7.71 -9.23
CA ALA A 196 -11.86 8.08 -10.63
C ALA A 196 -12.59 6.99 -11.43
N ASN A 197 -12.31 5.72 -11.16
CA ASN A 197 -12.94 4.60 -11.85
C ASN A 197 -14.43 4.47 -11.55
N MET A 198 -14.91 5.07 -10.47
CA MET A 198 -16.31 5.01 -10.04
C MET A 198 -17.17 6.16 -10.57
N THR A 199 -16.58 7.23 -11.13
CA THR A 199 -17.33 8.41 -11.60
C THR A 199 -18.29 8.07 -12.74
N GLY A 200 -17.80 7.44 -13.81
CA GLY A 200 -18.60 7.05 -14.97
C GLY A 200 -19.79 6.13 -14.62
N PRO A 201 -19.61 5.00 -13.90
CA PRO A 201 -20.73 4.14 -13.47
C PRO A 201 -21.80 4.86 -12.63
N HIS A 202 -21.46 5.97 -11.98
CA HIS A 202 -22.39 6.77 -11.18
C HIS A 202 -22.92 8.00 -11.92
N GLY A 203 -22.67 8.12 -13.25
CA GLY A 203 -23.19 9.20 -14.07
C GLY A 203 -22.50 10.55 -13.81
N GLN A 204 -21.31 10.55 -13.22
CA GLN A 204 -20.52 11.77 -12.99
C GLN A 204 -19.50 11.99 -14.11
N GLU A 205 -18.99 13.23 -14.22
CA GLU A 205 -17.92 13.55 -15.14
C GLU A 205 -16.65 12.78 -14.81
N ASP A 206 -15.85 12.47 -15.85
CA ASP A 206 -14.58 11.78 -15.68
C ASP A 206 -13.61 12.62 -14.84
N ALA A 207 -12.88 11.97 -13.95
CA ALA A 207 -11.87 12.62 -13.15
C ALA A 207 -10.72 13.14 -14.02
N GLY A 208 -10.37 14.41 -13.83
CA GLY A 208 -9.25 15.05 -14.51
C GLY A 208 -7.90 14.83 -13.84
N ARG A 209 -6.82 15.20 -14.53
CA ARG A 209 -5.47 15.26 -13.95
C ARG A 209 -5.34 16.52 -13.09
N THR A 210 -4.73 16.38 -11.94
CA THR A 210 -4.68 17.43 -10.91
C THR A 210 -3.29 17.82 -10.45
N SER A 211 -2.24 17.33 -11.11
CA SER A 211 -0.84 17.70 -10.81
C SER A 211 -0.51 17.66 -9.30
N GLY A 212 -0.83 16.55 -8.63
CA GLY A 212 -0.57 16.35 -7.20
C GLY A 212 -1.54 17.07 -6.27
N GLY A 213 -2.62 17.64 -6.81
CA GLY A 213 -3.71 18.24 -6.05
C GLY A 213 -5.00 17.46 -6.14
N ILE A 214 -6.11 18.16 -5.90
CA ILE A 214 -7.47 17.62 -6.10
C ILE A 214 -8.37 18.67 -6.79
N LEU A 215 -9.44 18.20 -7.40
CA LEU A 215 -10.54 19.06 -7.84
C LEU A 215 -11.62 19.07 -6.75
N VAL A 216 -11.97 20.24 -6.28
CA VAL A 216 -13.13 20.49 -5.44
C VAL A 216 -14.06 21.37 -6.25
N MET A 217 -15.18 20.81 -6.71
CA MET A 217 -16.17 21.56 -7.48
C MET A 217 -15.58 22.29 -8.70
N ASN A 218 -14.78 21.58 -9.49
CA ASN A 218 -14.05 22.11 -10.66
C ASN A 218 -12.97 23.15 -10.33
N TYR A 219 -12.70 23.40 -9.04
CA TYR A 219 -11.61 24.24 -8.61
C TYR A 219 -10.39 23.38 -8.22
N HIS A 220 -9.23 23.69 -8.82
CA HIS A 220 -7.99 22.96 -8.55
C HIS A 220 -7.33 23.44 -7.25
N LEU A 221 -7.27 22.56 -6.25
CA LEU A 221 -6.49 22.76 -5.04
C LEU A 221 -5.12 22.12 -5.21
N GLN A 222 -4.10 22.97 -5.25
CA GLN A 222 -2.70 22.56 -5.39
C GLN A 222 -2.16 21.99 -4.06
N PHE A 223 -1.39 20.91 -4.15
CA PHE A 223 -0.70 20.33 -2.97
C PHE A 223 0.82 20.49 -3.02
N VAL A 224 1.42 20.74 -4.17
CA VAL A 224 2.88 20.85 -4.30
C VAL A 224 3.30 22.32 -4.37
N TYR A 225 4.18 22.73 -3.49
CA TYR A 225 4.69 24.10 -3.38
C TYR A 225 6.22 24.11 -3.44
N PRO A 226 6.85 25.20 -3.96
CA PRO A 226 8.29 25.32 -4.02
C PRO A 226 8.88 25.47 -2.61
N ALA A 227 10.09 24.97 -2.41
CA ALA A 227 10.97 25.27 -1.30
C ALA A 227 12.32 25.71 -1.85
N SER A 228 13.19 26.34 -1.05
CA SER A 228 14.49 26.85 -1.53
C SER A 228 15.44 25.73 -2.02
N ASP A 229 15.20 24.49 -1.59
CA ASP A 229 15.99 23.29 -1.91
C ASP A 229 15.14 22.17 -2.56
N GLY A 230 14.01 22.53 -3.18
CA GLY A 230 13.13 21.59 -3.88
C GLY A 230 11.64 21.89 -3.70
N HIS A 231 10.86 20.94 -3.21
CA HIS A 231 9.40 21.08 -3.06
C HIS A 231 8.90 20.49 -1.75
N VAL A 232 7.76 20.98 -1.29
CA VAL A 232 6.97 20.43 -0.17
C VAL A 232 5.56 20.10 -0.67
N SER A 233 4.90 19.15 -0.03
CA SER A 233 3.48 18.87 -0.22
C SER A 233 2.70 19.41 0.98
N ILE A 234 1.64 20.15 0.71
CA ILE A 234 0.75 20.73 1.73
C ILE A 234 -0.66 20.28 1.43
N THR A 235 -1.36 19.72 2.42
CA THR A 235 -2.77 19.36 2.26
C THR A 235 -3.65 20.57 2.55
N LEU A 236 -3.94 21.36 1.52
CA LEU A 236 -4.78 22.54 1.59
C LEU A 236 -6.24 22.15 1.35
N LEU A 237 -6.99 21.90 2.42
CA LEU A 237 -8.39 21.46 2.39
C LEU A 237 -9.24 22.17 3.45
N PHE A 238 -10.55 21.94 3.40
CA PHE A 238 -11.59 22.60 4.19
C PHE A 238 -12.40 21.60 5.00
N GLY A 239 -13.41 22.09 5.71
CA GLY A 239 -14.32 21.31 6.56
C GLY A 239 -13.84 21.17 7.99
N ASP A 240 -14.73 20.75 8.89
CA ASP A 240 -14.53 20.73 10.34
C ASP A 240 -13.30 19.93 10.80
N THR A 241 -12.92 18.92 10.04
CA THR A 241 -11.79 18.03 10.40
C THR A 241 -10.45 18.54 9.87
N ILE A 242 -10.42 19.17 8.70
CA ILE A 242 -9.17 19.52 8.00
C ILE A 242 -8.95 21.03 7.95
N GLY A 243 -9.99 21.84 7.88
CA GLY A 243 -9.89 23.29 7.73
C GLY A 243 -9.12 24.00 8.83
N ILE A 244 -9.09 23.42 10.03
CA ILE A 244 -8.28 23.95 11.16
C ILE A 244 -6.78 23.95 10.83
N PHE A 245 -6.27 22.95 10.12
CA PHE A 245 -4.87 22.91 9.70
C PHE A 245 -4.56 23.95 8.63
N THR A 246 -5.53 24.22 7.73
CA THR A 246 -5.44 25.32 6.76
C THR A 246 -5.43 26.68 7.47
N SER A 247 -6.26 26.89 8.50
CA SER A 247 -6.24 28.11 9.32
C SER A 247 -4.88 28.33 9.99
N ARG A 248 -4.28 27.27 10.53
CA ARG A 248 -2.93 27.33 11.15
C ARG A 248 -1.85 27.67 10.11
N LEU A 249 -1.93 27.07 8.91
CA LEU A 249 -1.03 27.40 7.81
C LEU A 249 -1.13 28.88 7.43
N MET A 250 -2.33 29.42 7.25
CA MET A 250 -2.52 30.81 6.86
C MET A 250 -2.10 31.78 7.99
N THR A 251 -2.23 31.38 9.24
CA THR A 251 -1.67 32.11 10.39
C THR A 251 -0.15 32.17 10.31
N TRP A 252 0.50 31.06 10.01
CA TRP A 252 1.96 31.00 9.84
C TRP A 252 2.43 31.87 8.67
N VAL A 253 1.77 31.77 7.51
CA VAL A 253 2.07 32.61 6.32
C VAL A 253 1.93 34.11 6.62
N TYR A 254 0.94 34.48 7.45
CA TYR A 254 0.75 35.87 7.90
C TYR A 254 1.85 36.34 8.86
N GLU A 255 2.19 35.55 9.86
CA GLU A 255 3.25 35.85 10.84
C GLU A 255 4.60 36.11 10.14
N GLU A 256 4.87 35.43 9.03
CA GLU A 256 6.05 35.60 8.20
C GLU A 256 5.94 36.78 7.19
N GLY A 257 4.79 37.46 7.16
CA GLY A 257 4.58 38.67 6.35
C GLY A 257 4.25 38.42 4.87
N PHE A 258 3.79 37.21 4.50
CA PHE A 258 3.49 36.85 3.12
C PHE A 258 2.02 37.00 2.73
N CYS A 259 1.11 37.23 3.66
CA CYS A 259 -0.29 37.50 3.33
C CYS A 259 -0.87 38.62 4.20
N SER A 260 -2.04 39.16 3.77
CA SER A 260 -2.78 40.16 4.53
C SER A 260 -3.50 39.56 5.74
N GLN A 261 -3.85 40.41 6.70
CA GLN A 261 -4.70 40.00 7.83
C GLN A 261 -6.07 39.52 7.37
N GLU A 262 -6.63 40.14 6.34
CA GLU A 262 -7.92 39.75 5.76
C GLU A 262 -7.88 38.33 5.22
N LEU A 263 -6.80 37.96 4.52
CA LEU A 263 -6.63 36.60 3.98
C LEU A 263 -6.42 35.57 5.09
N ARG A 264 -5.64 35.89 6.15
CA ARG A 264 -5.48 35.04 7.34
C ARG A 264 -6.80 34.75 8.02
N ASP A 265 -7.64 35.78 8.21
CA ASP A 265 -8.86 35.74 9.04
C ASP A 265 -10.07 35.15 8.30
N LEU A 266 -9.91 34.70 7.05
CA LEU A 266 -10.96 33.95 6.35
C LEU A 266 -11.35 32.68 7.14
N ASP A 267 -12.65 32.35 7.08
CA ASP A 267 -13.14 31.09 7.66
C ASP A 267 -12.70 29.90 6.76
N TRP A 268 -11.48 29.43 6.99
CA TRP A 268 -10.89 28.32 6.23
C TRP A 268 -11.59 26.98 6.50
N VAL A 269 -12.32 26.85 7.61
CA VAL A 269 -13.12 25.65 7.89
C VAL A 269 -14.29 25.56 6.92
N ASN A 270 -15.04 26.66 6.76
CA ASN A 270 -16.20 26.71 5.86
C ASN A 270 -15.87 27.21 4.45
N PHE A 271 -14.60 27.46 4.13
CA PHE A 271 -14.20 28.04 2.86
C PHE A 271 -14.67 27.25 1.64
N GLY A 272 -14.74 25.93 1.74
CA GLY A 272 -15.24 25.08 0.66
C GLY A 272 -16.70 25.42 0.25
N LEU A 273 -17.54 25.80 1.19
CA LEU A 273 -18.90 26.25 0.89
C LEU A 273 -18.93 27.58 0.13
N ARG A 274 -17.99 28.48 0.42
CA ARG A 274 -17.89 29.79 -0.26
C ARG A 274 -17.51 29.66 -1.72
N LEU A 275 -16.78 28.62 -2.13
CA LEU A 275 -16.51 28.34 -3.54
C LEU A 275 -17.79 28.14 -4.37
N PHE A 276 -18.91 27.74 -3.71
CA PHE A 276 -20.22 27.67 -4.35
C PHE A 276 -21.03 28.97 -4.26
N THR A 277 -21.05 29.53 -3.03
CA THR A 277 -21.96 30.66 -2.74
C THR A 277 -21.40 32.01 -3.17
N GLU A 278 -20.07 32.07 -3.37
CA GLU A 278 -19.34 33.28 -3.72
C GLU A 278 -18.38 33.04 -4.92
N PRO A 279 -18.89 32.61 -6.10
CA PRO A 279 -18.06 32.19 -7.24
C PRO A 279 -17.17 33.29 -7.83
N ASP A 280 -17.47 34.55 -7.56
CA ASP A 280 -16.69 35.68 -8.05
C ASP A 280 -15.52 36.07 -7.11
N THR A 281 -15.65 35.81 -5.81
CA THR A 281 -14.68 36.28 -4.80
C THR A 281 -13.85 35.14 -4.19
N ALA A 282 -14.45 34.01 -3.83
CA ALA A 282 -13.73 32.93 -3.18
C ALA A 282 -12.62 32.29 -4.03
N PRO A 283 -12.78 32.05 -5.35
CA PRO A 283 -11.69 31.58 -6.19
C PRO A 283 -10.49 32.54 -6.24
N ALA A 284 -10.73 33.85 -6.31
CA ALA A 284 -9.66 34.85 -6.31
C ALA A 284 -8.88 34.85 -4.99
N GLN A 285 -9.56 34.76 -3.86
CA GLN A 285 -8.95 34.65 -2.53
C GLN A 285 -8.13 33.36 -2.41
N MET A 286 -8.61 32.26 -2.99
CA MET A 286 -7.85 31.00 -2.99
C MET A 286 -6.57 31.10 -3.84
N GLU A 287 -6.63 31.75 -5.00
CA GLU A 287 -5.41 31.99 -5.81
C GLU A 287 -4.41 32.88 -5.06
N GLU A 288 -4.88 33.93 -4.37
CA GLU A 288 -4.05 34.77 -3.51
C GLU A 288 -3.39 33.95 -2.40
N ALA A 289 -4.14 33.07 -1.73
CA ALA A 289 -3.61 32.18 -0.70
C ALA A 289 -2.54 31.23 -1.26
N LYS A 290 -2.77 30.60 -2.41
CA LYS A 290 -1.79 29.73 -3.08
C LYS A 290 -0.50 30.47 -3.42
N LEU A 291 -0.58 31.70 -3.93
CA LEU A 291 0.57 32.55 -4.24
C LEU A 291 1.34 32.95 -2.96
N ALA A 292 0.62 33.30 -1.90
CA ALA A 292 1.21 33.65 -0.61
C ALA A 292 1.98 32.45 -0.01
N ILE A 293 1.36 31.26 0.00
CA ILE A 293 1.99 30.01 0.45
C ILE A 293 3.24 29.71 -0.40
N ALA A 294 3.15 29.79 -1.72
CA ALA A 294 4.28 29.54 -2.61
C ALA A 294 5.45 30.51 -2.37
N SER A 295 5.13 31.80 -2.19
CA SER A 295 6.14 32.83 -1.90
C SER A 295 6.82 32.60 -0.56
N PHE A 296 6.06 32.23 0.46
CA PHE A 296 6.58 31.91 1.79
C PHE A 296 7.47 30.65 1.75
N THR A 297 6.96 29.55 1.23
CA THR A 297 7.68 28.26 1.24
C THR A 297 8.98 28.32 0.43
N ALA A 298 9.01 29.08 -0.67
CA ALA A 298 10.20 29.27 -1.50
C ALA A 298 11.38 29.93 -0.77
N THR A 299 11.14 30.60 0.35
CA THR A 299 12.20 31.26 1.15
C THR A 299 12.90 30.32 2.13
N ARG A 300 12.39 29.12 2.33
CA ARG A 300 12.85 28.17 3.37
C ARG A 300 13.21 26.81 2.80
N THR A 301 14.07 26.06 3.48
CA THR A 301 14.40 24.67 3.13
C THR A 301 13.26 23.73 3.51
N LYS A 302 13.18 22.59 2.81
CA LYS A 302 12.23 21.52 3.13
C LYS A 302 12.34 21.06 4.59
N ALA A 303 13.57 20.96 5.09
CA ALA A 303 13.82 20.51 6.46
C ALA A 303 13.26 21.52 7.48
N SER A 304 13.54 22.83 7.32
CA SER A 304 13.03 23.86 8.21
C SER A 304 11.50 23.95 8.17
N LEU A 305 10.90 23.91 6.96
CA LEU A 305 9.44 23.90 6.80
C LEU A 305 8.81 22.68 7.49
N PHE A 306 9.43 21.52 7.38
CA PHE A 306 8.89 20.30 7.96
C PHE A 306 8.98 20.31 9.50
N GLU A 307 10.11 20.70 10.06
CA GLU A 307 10.29 20.80 11.50
C GLU A 307 9.27 21.76 12.14
N GLU A 308 9.18 22.99 11.63
CA GLU A 308 8.27 24.00 12.15
C GLU A 308 6.77 23.63 11.92
N SER A 309 6.47 22.92 10.83
CA SER A 309 5.11 22.44 10.55
C SER A 309 4.60 21.45 11.60
N GLN A 310 5.51 20.65 12.21
CA GLN A 310 5.13 19.72 13.28
C GLN A 310 4.73 20.47 14.56
N GLU A 311 5.50 21.52 14.93
CA GLU A 311 5.21 22.33 16.10
C GLU A 311 3.90 23.13 15.94
N ARG A 312 3.61 23.58 14.72
CA ARG A 312 2.41 24.34 14.37
C ARG A 312 1.21 23.47 14.02
N GLU A 313 1.40 22.15 14.00
CA GLU A 313 0.38 21.19 13.56
C GLU A 313 -0.20 21.54 12.17
N VAL A 314 0.66 21.77 11.18
CA VAL A 314 0.31 22.03 9.79
C VAL A 314 0.52 20.76 8.95
N LEU A 315 -0.40 20.45 8.05
CA LEU A 315 -0.33 19.27 7.17
C LEU A 315 0.66 19.52 6.02
N LEU A 316 1.95 19.42 6.32
CA LEU A 316 3.06 19.64 5.39
C LEU A 316 4.06 18.49 5.45
N ALA A 317 4.56 18.07 4.29
CA ALA A 317 5.60 17.06 4.16
C ALA A 317 6.65 17.45 3.11
N PRO A 318 7.94 17.13 3.30
CA PRO A 318 8.96 17.33 2.28
C PRO A 318 8.73 16.36 1.12
N VAL A 319 8.97 16.81 -0.11
CA VAL A 319 9.12 15.92 -1.26
C VAL A 319 10.52 15.34 -1.21
N SER A 320 10.61 14.08 -0.75
CA SER A 320 11.87 13.36 -0.61
C SER A 320 12.31 12.73 -1.93
N THR A 321 13.61 12.58 -2.12
CA THR A 321 14.16 11.72 -3.19
C THR A 321 14.30 10.28 -2.70
N PRO A 322 14.27 9.26 -3.57
CA PRO A 322 14.49 7.87 -3.15
C PRO A 322 15.79 7.68 -2.35
N GLY A 323 16.88 8.33 -2.77
CA GLY A 323 18.16 8.25 -2.07
C GLY A 323 18.19 8.92 -0.70
N SER A 324 17.37 9.94 -0.44
CA SER A 324 17.33 10.62 0.86
C SER A 324 16.57 9.83 1.94
N LEU A 325 15.82 8.80 1.57
CA LEU A 325 14.99 8.03 2.52
C LEU A 325 15.83 7.29 3.56
N VAL A 326 17.03 6.86 3.20
CA VAL A 326 17.93 6.14 4.12
C VAL A 326 18.45 7.02 5.24
N GLU A 327 18.39 8.35 5.07
CA GLU A 327 18.79 9.33 6.07
C GLU A 327 17.65 9.75 7.01
N LEU A 328 16.39 9.40 6.67
CA LEU A 328 15.24 9.80 7.48
C LEU A 328 15.31 9.16 8.88
N ASN A 329 15.46 10.01 9.90
CA ASN A 329 15.65 9.58 11.29
C ASN A 329 14.53 8.66 11.79
N HIS A 330 13.30 8.89 11.33
CA HIS A 330 12.15 8.07 11.69
C HIS A 330 12.35 6.61 11.27
N PHE A 331 12.73 6.35 10.03
CA PHE A 331 13.00 4.98 9.54
C PHE A 331 14.20 4.33 10.23
N LYS A 332 15.23 5.12 10.58
CA LYS A 332 16.37 4.63 11.37
C LYS A 332 15.95 4.20 12.76
N GLN A 333 15.18 5.02 13.49
CA GLN A 333 14.72 4.69 14.84
C GLN A 333 13.74 3.52 14.88
N ARG A 334 12.88 3.39 13.87
CA ARG A 334 12.00 2.22 13.73
C ARG A 334 12.74 0.97 13.25
N LYS A 335 14.02 1.08 12.92
CA LYS A 335 14.86 -0.02 12.38
C LYS A 335 14.24 -0.63 11.12
N PHE A 336 13.68 0.23 10.28
CA PHE A 336 13.03 -0.19 9.04
C PHE A 336 14.03 -0.82 8.07
N TRP A 337 15.21 -0.25 7.93
CA TRP A 337 16.21 -0.70 6.98
C TRP A 337 16.89 -2.00 7.41
N ASP A 338 17.04 -2.92 6.47
CA ASP A 338 17.97 -4.04 6.57
C ASP A 338 19.33 -3.58 6.01
N VAL A 339 20.38 -3.75 6.81
CA VAL A 339 21.76 -3.42 6.42
C VAL A 339 22.50 -4.73 6.23
N LEU A 340 23.02 -4.95 5.02
CA LEU A 340 23.63 -6.20 4.58
C LEU A 340 24.99 -5.93 3.96
N ASP A 341 25.98 -6.78 4.24
CA ASP A 341 27.28 -6.74 3.58
C ASP A 341 27.24 -7.69 2.37
N ASP A 342 27.16 -7.11 1.18
CA ASP A 342 27.21 -7.86 -0.08
C ASP A 342 28.65 -7.96 -0.58
N PRO A 343 29.11 -9.15 -1.01
CA PRO A 343 30.50 -9.34 -1.46
C PRO A 343 30.91 -8.47 -2.65
N SER A 344 29.97 -8.14 -3.52
CA SER A 344 30.21 -7.35 -4.75
C SER A 344 29.93 -5.86 -4.56
N TRP A 345 28.95 -5.50 -3.69
CA TRP A 345 28.46 -4.12 -3.57
C TRP A 345 28.88 -3.44 -2.26
N GLY A 346 29.50 -4.18 -1.34
CA GLY A 346 29.79 -3.68 0.01
C GLY A 346 28.52 -3.56 0.87
N THR A 347 28.45 -2.55 1.73
CA THR A 347 27.29 -2.38 2.62
C THR A 347 26.09 -1.84 1.85
N VAL A 348 25.03 -2.62 1.79
CA VAL A 348 23.76 -2.29 1.12
C VAL A 348 22.68 -2.03 2.15
N VAL A 349 21.97 -0.92 1.98
CA VAL A 349 20.79 -0.55 2.78
C VAL A 349 19.54 -0.81 1.95
N ALA A 350 18.73 -1.76 2.36
CA ALA A 350 17.54 -2.19 1.62
C ALA A 350 16.26 -2.09 2.48
N PRO A 351 15.07 -1.92 1.87
CA PRO A 351 13.80 -1.97 2.61
C PRO A 351 13.65 -3.27 3.39
N GLY A 352 13.29 -3.15 4.66
CA GLY A 352 13.14 -4.26 5.61
C GLY A 352 11.70 -4.47 6.05
N ASN A 353 11.48 -4.62 7.37
CA ASN A 353 10.16 -4.95 7.91
C ASN A 353 9.26 -3.72 8.00
N TRP A 354 8.07 -3.82 7.45
CA TRP A 354 7.02 -2.79 7.42
C TRP A 354 5.96 -2.95 8.52
N VAL A 355 6.17 -3.90 9.42
CA VAL A 355 5.31 -4.17 10.59
C VAL A 355 6.16 -4.55 11.80
N GLN A 356 5.73 -4.10 12.98
CA GLN A 356 6.34 -4.47 14.27
C GLN A 356 5.31 -5.27 15.10
N PRO A 357 5.38 -6.61 15.09
CA PRO A 357 4.51 -7.45 15.91
C PRO A 357 4.95 -7.44 17.38
N SER A 358 4.00 -7.48 18.31
CA SER A 358 4.29 -7.66 19.75
C SER A 358 4.96 -9.00 20.08
N SER A 359 4.83 -9.99 19.20
CA SER A 359 5.51 -11.28 19.32
C SER A 359 7.02 -11.25 19.01
N GLY A 360 7.55 -10.08 18.74
CA GLY A 360 8.96 -9.83 18.39
C GLY A 360 9.16 -9.45 16.94
N ARG A 361 10.29 -8.78 16.67
CA ARG A 361 10.64 -8.34 15.32
C ARG A 361 10.73 -9.53 14.37
N LEU A 362 10.18 -9.36 13.17
CA LEU A 362 10.39 -10.33 12.10
C LEU A 362 11.88 -10.40 11.74
N PRO A 363 12.42 -11.59 11.44
CA PRO A 363 13.84 -11.74 11.15
C PRO A 363 14.23 -10.96 9.89
N MET A 364 15.42 -10.36 9.92
CA MET A 364 16.04 -9.80 8.73
C MET A 364 16.34 -10.93 7.74
N ARG A 365 16.02 -10.72 6.47
CA ARG A 365 16.33 -11.67 5.40
C ARG A 365 17.79 -11.52 4.96
N GLY A 366 18.46 -12.64 4.73
CA GLY A 366 19.83 -12.67 4.24
C GLY A 366 19.97 -12.18 2.78
N LEU A 367 21.15 -12.36 2.20
CA LEU A 367 21.40 -12.08 0.79
C LEU A 367 20.56 -12.98 -0.14
N PRO A 368 20.36 -12.59 -1.41
CA PRO A 368 19.75 -13.48 -2.39
C PRO A 368 20.64 -14.69 -2.66
N PRO A 369 20.08 -15.83 -3.09
CA PRO A 369 20.85 -17.05 -3.26
C PRO A 369 21.70 -17.03 -4.55
N GLU A 370 22.83 -17.74 -4.53
CA GLU A 370 23.53 -18.14 -5.74
C GLU A 370 22.64 -19.05 -6.61
N LEU A 371 22.84 -19.01 -7.94
CA LEU A 371 22.07 -19.83 -8.88
C LEU A 371 22.25 -21.32 -8.58
N GLY A 372 21.15 -22.02 -8.26
CA GLY A 372 21.12 -23.45 -8.03
C GLY A 372 21.78 -23.91 -6.72
N ALA A 373 22.13 -23.00 -5.82
CA ALA A 373 22.83 -23.33 -4.56
C ALA A 373 22.15 -24.44 -3.75
N ASP A 374 20.84 -24.51 -3.79
CA ASP A 374 20.04 -25.45 -2.99
C ASP A 374 19.53 -26.65 -3.82
N THR A 375 19.91 -26.77 -5.10
CA THR A 375 19.37 -27.79 -6.02
C THR A 375 19.51 -29.20 -5.47
N LYS A 376 20.72 -29.60 -5.04
CA LYS A 376 20.97 -30.95 -4.52
C LYS A 376 20.15 -31.27 -3.29
N GLN A 377 20.05 -30.32 -2.38
CA GLN A 377 19.27 -30.47 -1.13
C GLN A 377 17.78 -30.60 -1.47
N LEU A 378 17.20 -29.64 -2.16
CA LEU A 378 15.76 -29.59 -2.43
C LEU A 378 15.28 -30.77 -3.28
N MET A 379 16.12 -31.21 -4.25
CA MET A 379 15.81 -32.36 -5.08
C MET A 379 15.93 -33.69 -4.33
N SER A 380 16.65 -33.75 -3.21
CA SER A 380 16.73 -34.97 -2.37
C SER A 380 15.63 -35.06 -1.30
N GLU A 381 14.94 -33.95 -1.02
CA GLU A 381 13.89 -33.91 0.00
C GLU A 381 12.62 -34.65 -0.44
N ASN A 382 12.01 -35.39 0.52
CA ASN A 382 10.69 -35.97 0.37
C ASN A 382 9.68 -35.19 1.24
N ARG A 383 9.60 -33.87 0.97
CA ARG A 383 8.66 -33.01 1.68
C ARG A 383 7.22 -33.31 1.24
N MET A 384 6.32 -33.37 2.20
CA MET A 384 4.89 -33.32 1.96
C MET A 384 4.38 -31.88 2.16
N PRO A 385 3.39 -31.42 1.42
CA PRO A 385 2.76 -30.13 1.66
C PRO A 385 2.16 -30.10 3.06
N PHE A 386 2.07 -28.90 3.65
CA PHE A 386 1.42 -28.75 4.94
C PHE A 386 -0.04 -29.19 4.82
N ALA A 387 -0.37 -30.30 5.46
CA ALA A 387 -1.72 -30.86 5.47
C ALA A 387 -2.43 -30.40 6.75
N PRO A 388 -3.51 -29.63 6.66
CA PRO A 388 -4.34 -29.35 7.84
C PRO A 388 -5.08 -30.62 8.28
N GLU A 389 -5.41 -30.70 9.56
CA GLU A 389 -6.25 -31.78 10.13
C GLU A 389 -7.68 -31.81 9.57
N ALA A 390 -7.99 -31.00 8.60
CA ALA A 390 -9.31 -30.63 8.19
C ALA A 390 -10.04 -31.65 7.35
N SER A 391 -11.30 -31.71 7.59
CA SER A 391 -12.27 -32.64 7.02
C SER A 391 -13.50 -32.00 6.37
N ALA A 392 -13.52 -30.69 6.19
CA ALA A 392 -14.65 -30.07 5.50
C ALA A 392 -14.54 -30.29 3.99
N LYS A 393 -15.32 -31.25 3.47
CA LYS A 393 -15.39 -31.51 2.02
C LYS A 393 -16.12 -30.43 1.22
N GLU A 394 -16.72 -29.46 1.87
CA GLU A 394 -17.44 -28.33 1.25
C GLU A 394 -16.64 -27.03 1.35
N ARG A 395 -16.48 -26.33 0.23
CA ARG A 395 -15.92 -24.99 0.21
C ARG A 395 -16.94 -23.99 0.73
N ARG A 396 -16.50 -23.15 1.66
CA ARG A 396 -17.24 -21.99 2.15
C ARG A 396 -16.44 -20.72 1.84
N LEU A 397 -17.04 -19.57 2.12
CA LEU A 397 -16.27 -18.33 2.03
C LEU A 397 -15.08 -18.40 3.00
N PRO A 398 -13.88 -17.98 2.57
CA PRO A 398 -12.63 -18.14 3.34
C PRO A 398 -12.75 -17.67 4.79
N PHE A 399 -13.39 -16.51 5.00
CA PHE A 399 -13.53 -15.90 6.32
C PHE A 399 -14.92 -16.08 6.95
N GLU A 400 -15.73 -17.03 6.47
CA GLU A 400 -16.99 -17.34 7.13
C GLU A 400 -16.75 -17.70 8.62
N GLY A 401 -17.46 -16.99 9.51
CA GLY A 401 -17.32 -17.11 10.96
C GLY A 401 -16.24 -16.21 11.58
N LEU A 402 -15.38 -15.58 10.79
CA LEU A 402 -14.40 -14.60 11.30
C LEU A 402 -15.10 -13.29 11.68
N LYS A 403 -14.78 -12.75 12.84
CA LYS A 403 -15.38 -11.56 13.43
C LYS A 403 -14.38 -10.41 13.48
N VAL A 404 -14.72 -9.29 12.85
CA VAL A 404 -13.85 -8.13 12.71
C VAL A 404 -14.51 -6.89 13.26
N LEU A 405 -13.83 -6.20 14.17
CA LEU A 405 -14.19 -4.87 14.64
C LEU A 405 -13.34 -3.85 13.88
N ASP A 406 -14.00 -2.93 13.17
CA ASP A 406 -13.38 -1.95 12.29
C ASP A 406 -13.64 -0.53 12.80
N THR A 407 -12.58 0.13 13.25
CA THR A 407 -12.63 1.54 13.69
C THR A 407 -11.73 2.43 12.82
N THR A 408 -11.47 1.97 11.59
CA THR A 408 -10.60 2.69 10.65
C THR A 408 -11.36 3.76 9.87
N TRP A 409 -10.61 4.70 9.29
CA TRP A 409 -11.14 5.89 8.63
C TRP A 409 -10.50 6.06 7.25
N VAL A 410 -11.20 6.78 6.37
CA VAL A 410 -10.79 7.24 5.05
C VAL A 410 -10.61 6.07 4.06
N TYR A 411 -9.39 5.65 3.70
CA TYR A 411 -9.15 4.68 2.63
C TYR A 411 -8.43 3.41 3.07
N ALA A 412 -7.20 3.51 3.54
CA ALA A 412 -6.29 2.39 3.72
C ALA A 412 -6.79 1.31 4.70
N GLY A 413 -7.39 1.73 5.80
CA GLY A 413 -8.01 0.85 6.80
C GLY A 413 -9.31 0.24 6.30
N PRO A 414 -10.33 1.08 5.95
CA PRO A 414 -11.61 0.59 5.47
C PRO A 414 -11.51 -0.34 4.26
N PHE A 415 -10.57 -0.09 3.33
CA PHE A 415 -10.36 -0.96 2.19
C PHE A 415 -9.82 -2.34 2.61
N THR A 416 -8.93 -2.39 3.59
CA THR A 416 -8.43 -3.65 4.15
C THR A 416 -9.57 -4.48 4.76
N THR A 417 -10.40 -3.87 5.62
CA THR A 417 -11.50 -4.57 6.29
C THR A 417 -12.64 -4.91 5.34
N ARG A 418 -12.85 -4.13 4.27
CA ARG A 418 -13.75 -4.51 3.18
C ARG A 418 -13.31 -5.81 2.51
N LEU A 419 -12.03 -5.97 2.18
CA LEU A 419 -11.54 -7.22 1.59
C LEU A 419 -11.81 -8.43 2.49
N LEU A 420 -11.75 -8.26 3.81
CA LEU A 420 -12.17 -9.32 4.74
C LEU A 420 -13.67 -9.62 4.64
N ALA A 421 -14.50 -8.58 4.51
CA ALA A 421 -15.95 -8.75 4.31
C ALA A 421 -16.27 -9.43 2.97
N ASP A 422 -15.60 -9.05 1.88
CA ASP A 422 -15.77 -9.65 0.55
C ASP A 422 -15.48 -11.16 0.56
N PHE A 423 -14.59 -11.63 1.44
CA PHE A 423 -14.29 -13.04 1.65
C PHE A 423 -15.08 -13.70 2.79
N GLY A 424 -16.13 -13.04 3.30
CA GLY A 424 -17.13 -13.65 4.19
C GLY A 424 -16.99 -13.36 5.68
N ALA A 425 -16.06 -12.48 6.11
CA ALA A 425 -15.99 -12.05 7.51
C ALA A 425 -17.21 -11.23 7.90
N THR A 426 -17.65 -11.35 9.16
CA THR A 426 -18.58 -10.39 9.76
C THR A 426 -17.79 -9.18 10.24
N VAL A 427 -17.91 -8.06 9.52
CA VAL A 427 -17.22 -6.81 9.84
C VAL A 427 -18.21 -5.81 10.44
N ILE A 428 -17.92 -5.29 11.63
CA ILE A 428 -18.69 -4.20 12.27
C ILE A 428 -17.82 -2.94 12.22
N LYS A 429 -18.26 -1.95 11.42
CA LYS A 429 -17.64 -0.62 11.37
C LYS A 429 -18.24 0.28 12.42
N VAL A 430 -17.40 0.88 13.24
CA VAL A 430 -17.79 1.82 14.30
C VAL A 430 -17.49 3.26 13.87
N GLU A 431 -18.45 4.13 14.01
CA GLU A 431 -18.35 5.58 13.78
C GLU A 431 -18.96 6.36 14.96
N GLY A 432 -18.43 7.55 15.25
CA GLY A 432 -19.01 8.42 16.27
C GLY A 432 -20.29 9.13 15.78
N PRO A 433 -21.21 9.51 16.68
CA PRO A 433 -22.45 10.19 16.30
C PRO A 433 -22.23 11.59 15.70
N ASN A 434 -21.15 12.25 16.10
CA ASN A 434 -20.80 13.61 15.66
C ASN A 434 -19.49 13.66 14.84
N ARG A 435 -18.92 12.50 14.49
CA ARG A 435 -17.68 12.40 13.75
C ARG A 435 -17.74 11.23 12.80
N PHE A 436 -18.19 11.50 11.59
CA PHE A 436 -18.34 10.51 10.52
C PHE A 436 -17.01 10.29 9.79
N ASP A 437 -16.93 9.19 9.07
CA ASP A 437 -15.83 8.95 8.12
C ASP A 437 -15.84 10.06 7.04
N LEU A 438 -14.69 10.70 6.81
CA LEU A 438 -14.54 11.80 5.85
C LEU A 438 -14.99 11.43 4.44
N THR A 439 -14.92 10.16 4.08
CA THR A 439 -15.37 9.68 2.75
C THR A 439 -16.88 9.77 2.56
N ARG A 440 -17.67 10.02 3.60
CA ARG A 440 -19.12 10.30 3.49
C ARG A 440 -19.42 11.66 2.85
N GLY A 441 -18.50 12.63 3.01
CA GLY A 441 -18.73 14.03 2.59
C GLY A 441 -18.10 14.43 1.24
N GLY A 442 -17.25 13.59 0.64
CA GLY A 442 -16.37 14.04 -0.45
C GLY A 442 -16.86 13.80 -1.87
N THR A 443 -17.83 12.94 -2.08
CA THR A 443 -18.33 12.56 -3.41
C THR A 443 -19.85 12.47 -3.42
N ARG A 444 -20.48 13.00 -4.48
CA ARG A 444 -21.94 12.88 -4.65
C ARG A 444 -22.32 11.42 -4.89
N GLY A 445 -23.48 11.05 -4.42
CA GLY A 445 -24.07 9.74 -4.64
C GLY A 445 -24.66 9.56 -6.04
N LEU A 446 -25.24 8.40 -6.27
CA LEU A 446 -25.98 8.11 -7.48
C LEU A 446 -27.10 9.15 -7.66
N ASN A 447 -27.25 9.70 -8.88
CA ASN A 447 -28.23 10.74 -9.20
C ASN A 447 -28.04 12.06 -8.40
N ASP A 448 -26.78 12.41 -8.08
CA ASP A 448 -26.46 13.62 -7.29
C ASP A 448 -27.09 13.70 -5.91
N ASP A 449 -27.41 12.56 -5.29
CA ASP A 449 -27.94 12.51 -3.92
C ASP A 449 -26.91 13.12 -2.95
N PRO A 450 -27.26 14.22 -2.23
CA PRO A 450 -26.36 14.86 -1.27
C PRO A 450 -26.32 14.16 0.10
N GLY A 451 -27.02 13.03 0.26
CA GLY A 451 -27.07 12.29 1.52
C GLY A 451 -25.72 11.75 1.94
N ILE A 452 -25.41 11.78 3.24
CA ILE A 452 -24.15 11.26 3.80
C ILE A 452 -23.98 9.76 3.59
N ASP A 453 -25.06 9.03 3.34
CA ASP A 453 -25.06 7.60 3.04
C ASP A 453 -24.93 7.31 1.52
N ALA A 454 -25.05 8.33 0.68
CA ALA A 454 -25.02 8.20 -0.77
C ALA A 454 -23.60 8.31 -1.37
N SER A 455 -22.58 8.61 -0.56
CA SER A 455 -21.20 8.76 -1.04
C SER A 455 -20.66 7.51 -1.71
N ILE A 456 -20.20 7.66 -2.96
CA ILE A 456 -19.59 6.60 -3.76
C ILE A 456 -18.36 6.02 -3.06
N ALA A 457 -17.48 6.89 -2.55
CA ALA A 457 -16.26 6.49 -1.88
C ALA A 457 -16.56 5.68 -0.61
N TYR A 458 -17.44 6.20 0.25
CA TYR A 458 -17.83 5.50 1.46
C TYR A 458 -18.49 4.15 1.17
N GLY A 459 -19.46 4.11 0.26
CA GLY A 459 -20.18 2.89 -0.08
C GLY A 459 -19.26 1.81 -0.62
N THR A 460 -18.29 2.19 -1.46
CA THR A 460 -17.34 1.23 -2.02
C THR A 460 -16.33 0.74 -0.98
N LEU A 461 -15.82 1.60 -0.11
CA LEU A 461 -14.85 1.22 0.92
C LEU A 461 -15.47 0.41 2.06
N ASN A 462 -16.79 0.47 2.22
CA ASN A 462 -17.47 -0.17 3.35
C ASN A 462 -18.54 -1.19 2.91
N ALA A 463 -18.56 -1.58 1.64
CA ALA A 463 -19.46 -2.60 1.14
C ALA A 463 -19.34 -3.91 1.96
N GLY A 464 -20.47 -4.54 2.26
CA GLY A 464 -20.53 -5.80 3.01
C GLY A 464 -20.34 -5.68 4.53
N LYS A 465 -20.06 -4.48 5.07
CA LYS A 465 -19.92 -4.24 6.51
C LYS A 465 -21.25 -3.94 7.17
N LYS A 466 -21.33 -4.18 8.48
CA LYS A 466 -22.39 -3.70 9.36
C LYS A 466 -21.94 -2.37 9.99
N SER A 467 -22.83 -1.38 10.04
CA SER A 467 -22.55 -0.07 10.63
C SER A 467 -23.05 -0.01 12.08
N LEU A 468 -22.24 0.56 12.95
CA LEU A 468 -22.60 0.85 14.35
C LEU A 468 -22.16 2.27 14.70
N THR A 469 -23.10 3.07 15.21
CA THR A 469 -22.79 4.38 15.79
C THR A 469 -22.49 4.22 17.27
N LEU A 470 -21.32 4.67 17.72
CA LEU A 470 -20.89 4.53 19.11
C LEU A 470 -20.00 5.72 19.50
N ASP A 471 -20.37 6.40 20.60
CA ASP A 471 -19.58 7.51 21.15
C ASP A 471 -18.53 6.99 22.14
N LEU A 472 -17.29 6.88 21.68
CA LEU A 472 -16.14 6.42 22.49
C LEU A 472 -15.65 7.46 23.52
N ASN A 473 -16.20 8.68 23.51
CA ASN A 473 -15.93 9.66 24.57
C ASN A 473 -16.77 9.40 25.84
N THR A 474 -17.71 8.47 25.80
CA THR A 474 -18.57 8.11 26.93
C THR A 474 -18.15 6.77 27.54
N GLU A 475 -18.29 6.63 28.86
CA GLU A 475 -18.03 5.37 29.56
C GLU A 475 -18.88 4.21 29.02
N GLU A 476 -20.14 4.50 28.67
CA GLU A 476 -21.06 3.51 28.10
C GLU A 476 -20.58 3.05 26.71
N GLY A 477 -20.14 3.99 25.86
CA GLY A 477 -19.58 3.68 24.56
C GLY A 477 -18.30 2.83 24.68
N GLN A 478 -17.41 3.19 25.59
CA GLN A 478 -16.20 2.42 25.88
C GLN A 478 -16.51 1.01 26.41
N ARG A 479 -17.55 0.88 27.24
CA ARG A 479 -17.99 -0.44 27.73
C ARG A 479 -18.49 -1.33 26.57
N VAL A 480 -19.37 -0.80 25.74
CA VAL A 480 -19.88 -1.52 24.55
C VAL A 480 -18.73 -1.89 23.61
N PHE A 481 -17.74 -1.00 23.44
CA PHE A 481 -16.56 -1.29 22.62
C PHE A 481 -15.74 -2.47 23.18
N ARG A 482 -15.54 -2.55 24.51
CA ARG A 482 -14.86 -3.70 25.13
C ARG A 482 -15.62 -5.00 24.90
N ASP A 483 -16.95 -4.97 25.00
CA ASP A 483 -17.79 -6.15 24.72
C ASP A 483 -17.64 -6.61 23.26
N LEU A 484 -17.57 -5.66 22.31
CA LEU A 484 -17.32 -5.95 20.91
C LEU A 484 -15.88 -6.45 20.67
N ALA A 485 -14.88 -5.91 21.35
CA ALA A 485 -13.50 -6.39 21.27
C ALA A 485 -13.37 -7.83 21.84
N ASN A 486 -14.14 -8.17 22.88
CA ASN A 486 -14.22 -9.54 23.38
C ASN A 486 -14.92 -10.50 22.41
N TRP A 487 -15.84 -10.01 21.60
CA TRP A 487 -16.48 -10.79 20.54
C TRP A 487 -15.59 -10.96 19.31
N ALA A 488 -14.68 -10.03 19.04
CA ALA A 488 -13.91 -9.96 17.82
C ALA A 488 -12.71 -10.94 17.80
N ASP A 489 -12.40 -11.48 16.64
CA ASP A 489 -11.13 -12.14 16.34
C ASP A 489 -10.04 -11.15 15.95
N ILE A 490 -10.44 -10.09 15.24
CA ILE A 490 -9.58 -9.03 14.72
C ILE A 490 -10.19 -7.67 15.06
N LEU A 491 -9.37 -6.78 15.59
CA LEU A 491 -9.63 -5.35 15.69
C LEU A 491 -8.69 -4.61 14.74
N VAL A 492 -9.23 -3.74 13.88
CA VAL A 492 -8.43 -2.85 13.03
C VAL A 492 -8.75 -1.41 13.36
N GLU A 493 -7.74 -0.63 13.67
CA GLU A 493 -7.89 0.79 14.01
C GLU A 493 -6.88 1.66 13.24
N SER A 494 -7.18 2.96 13.10
CA SER A 494 -6.32 3.95 12.44
C SER A 494 -6.30 5.30 13.16
N TYR A 495 -6.46 5.28 14.47
CA TYR A 495 -6.35 6.49 15.29
C TYR A 495 -4.91 6.96 15.42
N THR A 496 -4.75 8.22 15.85
CA THR A 496 -3.43 8.72 16.28
C THR A 496 -2.92 7.85 17.43
N PRO A 497 -1.61 7.51 17.44
CA PRO A 497 -1.01 6.70 18.49
C PRO A 497 -1.37 7.18 19.91
N GLY A 498 -1.69 6.23 20.78
CA GLY A 498 -2.10 6.49 22.16
C GLY A 498 -3.59 6.83 22.36
N THR A 499 -4.37 7.06 21.29
CA THR A 499 -5.79 7.42 21.43
C THR A 499 -6.58 6.30 22.12
N LEU A 500 -6.46 5.07 21.67
CA LEU A 500 -7.15 3.93 22.30
C LEU A 500 -6.62 3.66 23.72
N ASP A 501 -5.33 3.84 23.97
CA ASP A 501 -4.75 3.70 25.31
C ASP A 501 -5.32 4.72 26.28
N ASN A 502 -5.51 5.97 25.85
CA ASN A 502 -6.12 7.02 26.66
C ASN A 502 -7.59 6.72 27.04
N TRP A 503 -8.30 5.94 26.21
CA TRP A 503 -9.65 5.45 26.53
C TRP A 503 -9.64 4.12 27.30
N GLY A 504 -8.46 3.57 27.64
CA GLY A 504 -8.31 2.24 28.23
C GLY A 504 -8.77 1.11 27.30
N LEU A 505 -8.70 1.33 25.99
CA LEU A 505 -9.08 0.42 24.91
C LEU A 505 -7.86 -0.01 24.07
N GLY A 506 -6.64 0.21 24.58
CA GLY A 506 -5.41 -0.26 23.96
C GLY A 506 -5.26 -1.78 24.02
N TYR A 507 -4.34 -2.32 23.20
CA TYR A 507 -4.15 -3.77 23.07
C TYR A 507 -3.89 -4.46 24.42
N ASP A 508 -3.04 -3.91 25.28
CA ASP A 508 -2.67 -4.51 26.56
C ASP A 508 -3.90 -4.69 27.48
N SER A 509 -4.80 -3.68 27.50
CA SER A 509 -6.05 -3.77 28.27
C SER A 509 -7.06 -4.76 27.65
N LEU A 510 -7.19 -4.78 26.31
CA LEU A 510 -8.16 -5.66 25.64
C LEU A 510 -7.71 -7.12 25.65
N CYS A 511 -6.41 -7.42 25.59
CA CYS A 511 -5.91 -8.79 25.59
C CYS A 511 -6.02 -9.48 26.98
N GLU A 512 -6.21 -8.72 28.07
CA GLU A 512 -6.51 -9.31 29.38
C GLU A 512 -7.81 -10.13 29.37
N THR A 513 -8.82 -9.67 28.62
CA THR A 513 -10.13 -10.32 28.51
C THR A 513 -10.29 -11.13 27.22
N ASN A 514 -9.55 -10.79 26.15
CA ASN A 514 -9.50 -11.55 24.91
C ASN A 514 -8.05 -11.85 24.49
N PRO A 515 -7.40 -12.85 25.08
CA PRO A 515 -6.01 -13.18 24.77
C PRO A 515 -5.77 -13.72 23.35
N LEU A 516 -6.86 -13.98 22.58
CA LEU A 516 -6.81 -14.41 21.19
C LEU A 516 -6.96 -13.24 20.21
N LEU A 517 -7.18 -12.01 20.68
CA LEU A 517 -7.39 -10.84 19.85
C LEU A 517 -6.14 -10.54 19.00
N ILE A 518 -6.34 -10.37 17.71
CA ILE A 518 -5.35 -9.78 16.80
C ILE A 518 -5.73 -8.33 16.60
N MET A 519 -4.89 -7.39 17.04
CA MET A 519 -5.12 -5.98 16.85
C MET A 519 -4.13 -5.39 15.86
N LEU A 520 -4.64 -4.82 14.76
CA LEU A 520 -3.87 -4.11 13.75
C LEU A 520 -4.05 -2.61 13.92
N SER A 521 -3.01 -1.91 14.38
CA SER A 521 -2.96 -0.45 14.34
C SER A 521 -2.26 -0.03 13.05
N THR A 522 -3.00 0.68 12.19
CA THR A 522 -2.50 1.12 10.89
C THR A 522 -2.48 2.64 10.83
N SER A 523 -1.29 3.22 10.93
CA SER A 523 -1.08 4.66 10.81
C SER A 523 -0.10 4.99 9.69
N LEU A 524 0.00 6.27 9.36
CA LEU A 524 0.82 6.72 8.25
C LEU A 524 2.30 6.34 8.44
N MET A 525 2.82 6.59 9.65
CA MET A 525 4.24 6.41 9.98
C MET A 525 4.49 5.26 10.99
N GLY A 526 3.47 4.52 11.41
CA GLY A 526 3.56 3.52 12.47
C GLY A 526 3.31 4.14 13.86
N GLN A 527 3.22 3.29 14.88
CA GLN A 527 2.83 3.68 16.24
C GLN A 527 4.00 4.19 17.09
N THR A 528 5.23 4.07 16.60
CA THR A 528 6.47 4.42 17.30
C THR A 528 7.38 5.30 16.44
N GLY A 529 8.40 5.90 17.06
CA GLY A 529 9.38 6.76 16.39
C GLY A 529 8.98 8.24 16.31
N PRO A 530 9.89 9.14 15.87
CA PRO A 530 9.70 10.59 15.95
C PRO A 530 8.51 11.15 15.19
N LEU A 531 8.08 10.47 14.11
CA LEU A 531 6.95 10.91 13.30
C LEU A 531 5.69 10.05 13.54
N SER A 532 5.61 9.30 14.65
CA SER A 532 4.45 8.47 14.95
C SER A 532 3.15 9.27 15.05
N THR A 533 3.22 10.50 15.56
CA THR A 533 2.09 11.44 15.70
C THR A 533 1.90 12.34 14.47
N PHE A 534 2.71 12.16 13.41
CA PHE A 534 2.59 12.95 12.19
C PHE A 534 1.18 12.81 11.60
N ALA A 535 0.41 13.91 11.66
CA ALA A 535 -0.91 13.99 11.08
C ALA A 535 -0.82 14.14 9.55
N GLY A 536 -1.62 13.38 8.83
CA GLY A 536 -1.61 13.46 7.37
C GLY A 536 -2.44 12.38 6.69
N PHE A 537 -2.44 12.44 5.38
CA PHE A 537 -3.09 11.49 4.49
C PHE A 537 -2.06 10.84 3.57
N GLY A 538 -2.49 9.89 2.77
CA GLY A 538 -1.60 9.17 1.86
C GLY A 538 -0.85 10.03 0.84
N ASN A 539 -1.31 11.26 0.53
CA ASN A 539 -0.56 12.21 -0.27
C ASN A 539 0.72 12.70 0.44
N LEU A 540 0.64 13.00 1.73
CA LEU A 540 1.82 13.41 2.52
C LEU A 540 2.80 12.25 2.71
N ALA A 541 2.29 11.02 2.96
CA ALA A 541 3.14 9.84 2.95
C ALA A 541 3.79 9.63 1.57
N GLY A 542 3.05 9.87 0.47
CA GLY A 542 3.58 9.82 -0.89
C GLY A 542 4.71 10.82 -1.14
N ALA A 543 4.63 12.02 -0.56
CA ALA A 543 5.70 13.01 -0.62
C ALA A 543 6.93 12.57 0.19
N ILE A 544 6.75 12.17 1.46
CA ILE A 544 7.84 11.70 2.34
C ILE A 544 8.54 10.47 1.75
N THR A 545 7.81 9.55 1.15
CA THR A 545 8.38 8.28 0.63
C THR A 545 8.95 8.38 -0.78
N GLY A 546 8.90 9.56 -1.42
CA GLY A 546 9.57 9.81 -2.70
C GLY A 546 8.70 9.65 -3.94
N PHE A 547 7.43 9.24 -3.85
CA PHE A 547 6.56 9.08 -5.02
C PHE A 547 6.32 10.38 -5.77
N TYR A 548 6.25 11.51 -5.06
CA TYR A 548 6.10 12.81 -5.70
C TYR A 548 7.31 13.16 -6.55
N GLU A 549 8.53 12.93 -6.07
CA GLU A 549 9.75 13.15 -6.86
C GLU A 549 9.79 12.26 -8.10
N MET A 550 9.26 11.05 -8.01
CA MET A 550 9.23 10.07 -9.11
C MET A 550 8.08 10.29 -10.10
N THR A 551 7.24 11.33 -9.92
CA THR A 551 6.06 11.57 -10.76
C THR A 551 6.07 12.99 -11.29
N GLY A 552 6.13 13.16 -12.60
CA GLY A 552 6.14 14.48 -13.26
C GLY A 552 6.97 14.51 -14.53
N TRP A 553 6.90 15.62 -15.23
CA TRP A 553 7.71 15.90 -16.39
C TRP A 553 9.06 16.50 -15.98
N THR A 554 10.12 16.22 -16.75
CA THR A 554 11.49 16.65 -16.43
C THR A 554 11.68 18.17 -16.45
N ASP A 555 10.83 18.88 -17.17
CA ASP A 555 10.85 20.35 -17.34
C ASP A 555 9.87 21.08 -16.41
N ARG A 556 9.23 20.35 -15.47
CA ARG A 556 8.29 20.91 -14.48
C ARG A 556 8.61 20.40 -13.05
N GLY A 557 7.93 20.98 -12.07
CA GLY A 557 7.92 20.48 -10.70
C GLY A 557 7.28 19.09 -10.59
N PRO A 558 7.37 18.45 -9.41
CA PRO A 558 6.70 17.17 -9.17
C PRO A 558 5.19 17.31 -9.34
N ALA A 559 4.58 16.39 -10.10
CA ALA A 559 3.12 16.31 -10.23
C ALA A 559 2.50 15.46 -9.09
N GLY A 560 3.26 14.52 -8.54
CA GLY A 560 2.74 13.53 -7.62
C GLY A 560 1.79 12.52 -8.29
N PRO A 561 1.60 11.34 -7.69
CA PRO A 561 0.59 10.39 -8.12
C PRO A 561 -0.82 10.87 -7.74
N PHE A 562 -1.83 10.23 -8.31
CA PHE A 562 -3.22 10.58 -8.07
C PHE A 562 -3.62 10.39 -6.59
N LEU A 563 -4.21 11.43 -5.99
CA LEU A 563 -4.72 11.46 -4.62
C LEU A 563 -3.75 10.89 -3.56
N ALA A 564 -4.29 10.09 -2.66
CA ALA A 564 -3.59 9.46 -1.55
C ALA A 564 -2.98 8.11 -1.96
N TYR A 565 -2.06 8.10 -2.91
CA TYR A 565 -1.53 6.89 -3.57
C TYR A 565 -1.08 5.80 -2.61
N THR A 566 -0.42 6.16 -1.50
CA THR A 566 0.07 5.17 -0.52
C THR A 566 -1.07 4.42 0.19
N ASP A 567 -2.29 4.97 0.23
CA ASP A 567 -3.46 4.28 0.78
C ASP A 567 -3.86 3.06 -0.06
N TYR A 568 -3.51 3.07 -1.35
CA TYR A 568 -3.87 2.00 -2.31
C TYR A 568 -2.79 0.94 -2.48
N VAL A 569 -1.54 1.21 -2.06
CA VAL A 569 -0.46 0.22 -2.14
C VAL A 569 -0.45 -0.76 -0.98
N VAL A 570 -1.07 -0.43 0.15
CA VAL A 570 -0.92 -1.20 1.40
C VAL A 570 -2.02 -2.24 1.72
N PRO A 571 -3.22 -2.24 1.13
CA PRO A 571 -4.29 -3.17 1.57
C PRO A 571 -3.90 -4.65 1.45
N GLY A 572 -3.21 -5.06 0.39
CA GLY A 572 -2.77 -6.44 0.22
C GLY A 572 -1.72 -6.87 1.24
N PHE A 573 -0.80 -5.98 1.63
CA PHE A 573 0.14 -6.22 2.74
C PHE A 573 -0.61 -6.52 4.03
N LYS A 574 -1.63 -5.72 4.35
CA LYS A 574 -2.42 -5.85 5.59
C LYS A 574 -3.25 -7.13 5.61
N VAL A 575 -3.89 -7.49 4.48
CA VAL A 575 -4.65 -8.75 4.39
C VAL A 575 -3.71 -9.94 4.56
N ALA A 576 -2.56 -9.97 3.86
CA ALA A 576 -1.57 -11.03 4.01
C ALA A 576 -1.05 -11.12 5.45
N LEU A 577 -0.79 -9.98 6.09
CA LEU A 577 -0.36 -9.89 7.49
C LEU A 577 -1.42 -10.43 8.47
N LEU A 578 -2.67 -10.01 8.31
CA LEU A 578 -3.77 -10.47 9.18
C LEU A 578 -3.98 -11.99 9.06
N VAL A 579 -3.89 -12.52 7.85
CA VAL A 579 -3.97 -13.98 7.65
C VAL A 579 -2.76 -14.68 8.26
N ALA A 580 -1.55 -14.14 8.08
CA ALA A 580 -0.34 -14.69 8.72
C ALA A 580 -0.44 -14.68 10.26
N ALA A 581 -1.05 -13.63 10.83
CA ALA A 581 -1.32 -13.55 12.27
C ALA A 581 -2.36 -14.58 12.72
N LEU A 582 -3.41 -14.82 11.90
CA LEU A 582 -4.39 -15.89 12.17
C LEU A 582 -3.74 -17.28 12.13
N GLU A 583 -2.86 -17.54 11.15
CA GLU A 583 -2.11 -18.81 11.08
C GLU A 583 -1.17 -18.99 12.29
N LYS A 584 -0.46 -17.93 12.68
CA LYS A 584 0.38 -17.95 13.88
C LYS A 584 -0.45 -18.19 15.14
N ARG A 585 -1.63 -17.56 15.28
CA ARG A 585 -2.55 -17.77 16.39
C ARG A 585 -2.98 -19.23 16.55
N LYS A 586 -3.20 -19.94 15.42
CA LYS A 586 -3.51 -21.38 15.45
C LYS A 586 -2.39 -22.22 16.07
N ILE A 587 -1.13 -21.82 15.86
CA ILE A 587 0.05 -22.53 16.36
C ILE A 587 0.33 -22.17 17.82
N ASP A 588 0.31 -20.86 18.14
CA ASP A 588 0.76 -20.35 19.44
C ASP A 588 -0.37 -20.29 20.47
N GLY A 589 -1.64 -20.35 20.05
CA GLY A 589 -2.81 -20.19 20.91
C GLY A 589 -2.96 -18.77 21.49
N LYS A 590 -2.36 -17.75 20.86
CA LYS A 590 -2.37 -16.35 21.33
C LYS A 590 -2.60 -15.39 20.20
N GLY A 591 -3.31 -14.29 20.51
CA GLY A 591 -3.39 -13.11 19.65
C GLY A 591 -2.08 -12.33 19.63
N GLN A 592 -2.08 -11.21 18.92
CA GLN A 592 -0.92 -10.30 18.87
C GLN A 592 -1.31 -8.89 18.45
N TYR A 593 -0.52 -7.92 18.89
CA TYR A 593 -0.56 -6.56 18.38
C TYR A 593 0.34 -6.42 17.16
N LEU A 594 -0.10 -5.64 16.19
CA LEU A 594 0.58 -5.40 14.91
C LEU A 594 0.65 -3.89 14.65
N ASP A 595 1.83 -3.29 14.87
CA ASP A 595 2.11 -1.90 14.47
C ASP A 595 2.52 -1.87 13.00
N PHE A 596 1.61 -1.42 12.14
CA PHE A 596 1.80 -1.33 10.69
C PHE A 596 2.07 0.11 10.27
N SER A 597 3.20 0.34 9.60
CA SER A 597 3.54 1.63 8.99
C SER A 597 3.24 1.63 7.49
N GLN A 598 2.33 2.52 7.08
CA GLN A 598 1.98 2.70 5.67
C GLN A 598 3.16 3.18 4.84
N ALA A 599 3.95 4.12 5.37
CA ALA A 599 5.13 4.66 4.70
C ALA A 599 6.21 3.58 4.49
N GLU A 600 6.50 2.76 5.51
CA GLU A 600 7.46 1.66 5.40
C GLU A 600 7.05 0.64 4.34
N ALA A 601 5.78 0.25 4.29
CA ALA A 601 5.26 -0.65 3.26
C ALA A 601 5.31 -0.01 1.86
N ALA A 602 5.02 1.29 1.75
CA ALA A 602 5.03 2.01 0.48
C ALA A 602 6.44 2.13 -0.13
N VAL A 603 7.50 2.27 0.69
CA VAL A 603 8.90 2.31 0.21
C VAL A 603 9.28 1.06 -0.59
N HIS A 604 8.68 -0.10 -0.32
CA HIS A 604 8.91 -1.31 -1.11
C HIS A 604 8.52 -1.17 -2.60
N PHE A 605 7.63 -0.23 -2.94
CA PHE A 605 7.27 0.10 -4.31
C PHE A 605 8.30 0.98 -5.03
N LEU A 606 9.27 1.52 -4.29
CA LEU A 606 10.38 2.33 -4.81
C LEU A 606 11.75 1.68 -4.57
N THR A 607 11.78 0.38 -4.26
CA THR A 607 13.01 -0.35 -3.89
C THR A 607 14.11 -0.18 -4.92
N SER A 608 13.82 -0.33 -6.23
CA SER A 608 14.86 -0.18 -7.26
C SER A 608 15.41 1.25 -7.31
N ALA A 609 14.56 2.27 -7.17
CA ALA A 609 14.99 3.65 -7.15
C ALA A 609 15.85 3.98 -5.91
N VAL A 610 15.51 3.39 -4.75
CA VAL A 610 16.33 3.53 -3.52
C VAL A 610 17.69 2.89 -3.73
N LEU A 611 17.75 1.63 -4.19
CA LEU A 611 19.01 0.92 -4.41
C LEU A 611 19.85 1.55 -5.52
N GLU A 612 19.23 2.01 -6.61
CA GLU A 612 19.94 2.71 -7.67
C GLU A 612 20.60 4.00 -7.15
N SER A 613 19.95 4.70 -6.23
CA SER A 613 20.54 5.88 -5.59
C SER A 613 21.64 5.51 -4.59
N THR A 614 21.48 4.46 -3.81
CA THR A 614 22.39 4.13 -2.70
C THR A 614 23.56 3.23 -3.13
N VAL A 615 23.33 2.29 -4.06
CA VAL A 615 24.35 1.37 -4.56
C VAL A 615 25.13 1.99 -5.74
N ASN A 616 24.40 2.56 -6.72
CA ASN A 616 25.02 3.13 -7.93
C ASN A 616 25.36 4.63 -7.80
N GLY A 617 24.93 5.31 -6.73
CA GLY A 617 25.10 6.77 -6.58
C GLY A 617 24.32 7.59 -7.61
N THR A 618 23.32 7.01 -8.28
CA THR A 618 22.56 7.66 -9.33
C THR A 618 21.48 8.55 -8.75
N HIS A 619 21.39 9.79 -9.22
CA HIS A 619 20.24 10.63 -8.89
C HIS A 619 19.02 10.15 -9.68
N VAL A 620 18.07 9.54 -8.97
CA VAL A 620 16.82 9.03 -9.56
C VAL A 620 15.70 10.03 -9.30
N SER A 621 15.05 10.47 -10.37
CA SER A 621 13.94 11.42 -10.31
C SER A 621 12.92 11.15 -11.44
N ARG A 622 11.94 12.02 -11.58
CA ARG A 622 10.89 11.93 -12.60
C ARG A 622 11.43 12.00 -14.03
N LEU A 623 10.84 11.18 -14.90
CA LEU A 623 11.23 11.02 -16.30
C LEU A 623 10.05 11.23 -17.28
N GLY A 624 8.90 11.69 -16.77
CA GLY A 624 7.67 11.64 -17.58
C GLY A 624 7.30 10.18 -17.89
N ASN A 625 6.99 9.92 -19.15
CA ASN A 625 6.72 8.57 -19.65
C ASN A 625 7.95 7.90 -20.28
N SER A 626 9.11 8.55 -20.18
CA SER A 626 10.37 7.98 -20.70
C SER A 626 10.87 6.85 -19.82
N ASP A 627 11.74 6.03 -20.40
CA ASP A 627 12.44 4.94 -19.71
C ASP A 627 13.92 4.97 -20.09
N ARG A 628 14.81 4.64 -19.14
CA ARG A 628 16.26 4.65 -19.37
C ARG A 628 16.79 3.35 -19.96
N PHE A 629 16.03 2.28 -19.86
CA PHE A 629 16.47 0.92 -20.14
C PHE A 629 15.66 0.24 -21.24
N ILE A 630 14.51 0.78 -21.63
CA ILE A 630 13.58 0.20 -22.60
C ILE A 630 13.48 1.11 -23.83
N SER A 631 13.58 0.54 -25.02
CA SER A 631 13.38 1.23 -26.29
C SER A 631 12.57 0.35 -27.25
N PRO A 632 11.52 0.87 -27.91
CA PRO A 632 10.99 2.24 -27.79
C PRO A 632 10.26 2.47 -26.46
N HIS A 633 10.20 3.72 -26.02
CA HIS A 633 9.54 4.13 -24.78
C HIS A 633 8.68 5.40 -24.98
N GLY A 634 7.87 5.76 -23.96
CA GLY A 634 7.02 6.93 -23.98
C GLY A 634 5.63 6.68 -24.59
N MET A 635 4.82 7.74 -24.65
CA MET A 635 3.52 7.80 -25.32
C MET A 635 3.48 9.01 -26.26
#